data_a43595432f511f87fb566c6301eb4639
#
_entry.id   a43595432f511f87fb566c6301eb4639
#
_cell.length_a   1.000
_cell.length_b   1.000
_cell.length_c   1.000
_cell.angle_alpha   90.00
_cell.angle_beta   90.00
_cell.angle_gamma   90.00
#
_symmetry.space_group_name_H-M   'P 1'
#
loop_
_entity.id
_entity.type
_entity.pdbx_description
1 polymer ?
#
loop_
_entity_poly.entity_id
_entity_poly.type
_entity_poly.pdbx_seq_one_letter_code
_entity_poly.pdbx_strand_id
1 'polypeptide(L)'
;MAWRVEFLPAANRAFGKLDRQHQRRIQKFIDTRLLTDNDPHGSGEAYTGPLKGYWKYRIGDYRLVCEIRERTQTILVVAIGDRKDVYR
;
A
#
# COMPACT_ATOMS: atom_id res chain seq x y z
N MET A 1 10.83 5.59 -15.60
CA MET A 1 10.95 4.22 -15.09
C MET A 1 9.81 3.89 -14.17
N ALA A 2 9.38 2.63 -14.19
CA ALA A 2 8.27 2.22 -13.36
C ALA A 2 8.68 2.16 -11.88
N TRP A 3 7.70 2.41 -11.02
CA TRP A 3 7.88 2.28 -9.59
C TRP A 3 7.95 0.81 -9.18
N ARG A 4 8.67 0.53 -8.09
CA ARG A 4 8.72 -0.80 -7.49
C ARG A 4 7.87 -0.81 -6.24
N VAL A 5 7.32 -1.98 -5.93
CA VAL A 5 6.57 -2.18 -4.68
C VAL A 5 7.26 -3.27 -3.88
N GLU A 6 7.57 -2.98 -2.63
CA GLU A 6 8.17 -3.92 -1.70
C GLU A 6 7.34 -3.99 -0.45
N PHE A 7 7.31 -5.13 0.20
CA PHE A 7 6.56 -5.35 1.44
C PHE A 7 7.54 -5.58 2.58
N LEU A 8 7.34 -4.89 3.69
CA LEU A 8 8.02 -5.27 4.92
C LEU A 8 7.56 -6.67 5.34
N PRO A 9 8.40 -7.41 6.08
CA PRO A 9 8.03 -8.77 6.50
C PRO A 9 6.67 -8.87 7.19
N ALA A 10 6.35 -7.95 8.08
CA ALA A 10 5.05 -7.95 8.76
C ALA A 10 3.90 -7.74 7.78
N ALA A 11 4.07 -6.83 6.82
CA ALA A 11 3.04 -6.59 5.81
C ALA A 11 2.89 -7.80 4.89
N ASN A 12 4.00 -8.44 4.54
CA ASN A 12 3.96 -9.62 3.70
C ASN A 12 3.22 -10.77 4.39
N ARG A 13 3.45 -10.95 5.69
CA ARG A 13 2.71 -11.96 6.47
C ARG A 13 1.22 -11.65 6.53
N ALA A 14 0.88 -10.38 6.73
CA ALA A 14 -0.53 -9.96 6.74
C ALA A 14 -1.20 -10.23 5.40
N PHE A 15 -0.51 -9.94 4.30
CA PHE A 15 -1.02 -10.22 2.97
C PHE A 15 -1.29 -11.71 2.78
N GLY A 16 -0.37 -12.56 3.24
CA GLY A 16 -0.51 -14.00 3.10
C GLY A 16 -1.69 -14.58 3.88
N LYS A 17 -2.16 -13.88 4.92
CA LYS A 17 -3.31 -14.31 5.72
C LYS A 17 -4.65 -13.91 5.13
N LEU A 18 -4.67 -13.04 4.12
CA LEU A 18 -5.90 -12.65 3.47
C LEU A 18 -6.42 -13.78 2.60
N ASP A 19 -7.74 -13.82 2.40
CA ASP A 19 -8.27 -14.79 1.46
C ASP A 19 -7.82 -14.43 0.03
N ARG A 20 -7.96 -15.41 -0.86
CA ARG A 20 -7.44 -15.30 -2.22
C ARG A 20 -8.09 -14.15 -2.99
N GLN A 21 -9.36 -13.89 -2.75
CA GLN A 21 -10.09 -12.82 -3.42
C GLN A 21 -9.51 -11.46 -3.07
N HIS A 22 -9.21 -11.24 -1.80
CA HIS A 22 -8.60 -9.97 -1.36
C HIS A 22 -7.17 -9.83 -1.84
N GLN A 23 -6.42 -10.95 -1.84
CA GLN A 23 -5.06 -10.93 -2.37
C GLN A 23 -5.05 -10.53 -3.84
N ARG A 24 -5.96 -11.08 -4.64
CA ARG A 24 -6.06 -10.73 -6.07
C ARG A 24 -6.42 -9.26 -6.28
N ARG A 25 -7.32 -8.75 -5.47
CA ARG A 25 -7.75 -7.36 -5.56
C ARG A 25 -6.60 -6.41 -5.25
N ILE A 26 -5.86 -6.70 -4.21
CA ILE A 26 -4.69 -5.90 -3.83
C ILE A 26 -3.62 -5.99 -4.91
N GLN A 27 -3.35 -7.19 -5.40
CA GLN A 27 -2.34 -7.38 -6.44
C GLN A 27 -2.71 -6.64 -7.73
N LYS A 28 -3.99 -6.68 -8.10
CA LYS A 28 -4.45 -5.95 -9.28
C LYS A 28 -4.27 -4.44 -9.12
N PHE A 29 -4.57 -3.92 -7.92
CA PHE A 29 -4.36 -2.51 -7.63
C PHE A 29 -2.88 -2.15 -7.76
N ILE A 30 -2.00 -2.96 -7.19
CA ILE A 30 -0.56 -2.75 -7.27
C ILE A 30 -0.12 -2.74 -8.74
N ASP A 31 -0.55 -3.73 -9.51
CA ASP A 31 -0.13 -3.88 -10.91
C ASP A 31 -0.63 -2.75 -11.80
N THR A 32 -1.85 -2.27 -11.55
CA THR A 32 -2.48 -1.30 -12.44
C THR A 32 -2.31 0.15 -11.98
N ARG A 33 -2.04 0.39 -10.71
CA ARG A 33 -1.97 1.73 -10.16
C ARG A 33 -0.61 2.13 -9.62
N LEU A 34 0.16 1.18 -9.11
CA LEU A 34 1.43 1.47 -8.47
C LEU A 34 2.64 1.10 -9.32
N LEU A 35 2.60 -0.03 -10.01
CA LEU A 35 3.70 -0.48 -10.86
C LEU A 35 3.60 0.16 -12.25
N THR A 36 3.52 1.48 -12.28
CA THR A 36 3.40 2.24 -13.51
C THR A 36 4.38 3.38 -13.49
N ASP A 37 4.46 4.13 -14.60
CA ASP A 37 5.29 5.33 -14.67
C ASP A 37 4.56 6.55 -14.10
N ASN A 38 3.30 6.41 -13.73
CA ASN A 38 2.53 7.50 -13.16
C ASN A 38 2.94 7.76 -11.72
N ASP A 39 2.69 8.99 -11.28
CA ASP A 39 3.00 9.37 -9.90
C ASP A 39 2.12 8.59 -8.92
N PRO A 40 2.72 7.79 -8.02
CA PRO A 40 1.93 7.00 -7.07
C PRO A 40 1.16 7.85 -6.06
N HIS A 41 1.53 9.11 -5.86
CA HIS A 41 0.82 9.97 -4.93
C HIS A 41 -0.63 10.21 -5.37
N GLY A 42 -0.88 10.21 -6.68
CA GLY A 42 -2.22 10.48 -7.21
C GLY A 42 -3.27 9.43 -6.88
N SER A 43 -2.85 8.22 -6.54
CA SER A 43 -3.77 7.12 -6.18
C SER A 43 -3.96 6.96 -4.68
N GLY A 44 -3.27 7.76 -3.87
CA GLY A 44 -3.28 7.61 -2.43
C GLY A 44 -3.65 8.88 -1.71
N GLU A 45 -3.69 8.78 -0.39
CA GLU A 45 -3.95 9.91 0.49
C GLU A 45 -2.85 9.98 1.54
N ALA A 46 -2.33 11.18 1.78
CA ALA A 46 -1.32 11.38 2.82
C ALA A 46 -1.97 11.30 4.20
N TYR A 47 -1.28 10.64 5.12
CA TYR A 47 -1.70 10.66 6.52
C TYR A 47 -1.29 11.95 7.18
N THR A 48 -2.06 12.34 8.19
CA THR A 48 -1.74 13.43 9.09
C THR A 48 -1.59 12.88 10.51
N GLY A 49 -1.11 13.71 11.44
CA GLY A 49 -0.97 13.30 12.83
C GLY A 49 0.16 12.29 13.02
N PRO A 50 -0.07 11.25 13.84
CA PRO A 50 1.00 10.30 14.20
C PRO A 50 1.58 9.54 13.02
N LEU A 51 0.82 9.39 11.93
CA LEU A 51 1.29 8.68 10.74
C LEU A 51 1.74 9.62 9.63
N LYS A 52 2.00 10.88 9.95
CA LYS A 52 2.50 11.84 8.98
C LYS A 52 3.77 11.31 8.30
N GLY A 53 3.79 11.42 6.98
CA GLY A 53 4.90 10.88 6.19
C GLY A 53 4.56 9.57 5.49
N TYR A 54 3.48 8.92 5.91
CA TYR A 54 2.99 7.72 5.25
C TYR A 54 1.82 8.04 4.34
N TRP A 55 1.53 7.09 3.45
CA TRP A 55 0.46 7.21 2.47
C TRP A 55 -0.49 6.03 2.60
N LYS A 56 -1.75 6.29 2.36
CA LYS A 56 -2.82 5.30 2.45
C LYS A 56 -3.35 5.00 1.06
N TYR A 57 -3.46 3.72 0.75
CA TYR A 57 -4.15 3.27 -0.47
C TYR A 57 -5.33 2.42 -0.05
N ARG A 58 -6.51 2.83 -0.48
CA ARG A 58 -7.76 2.11 -0.16
C ARG A 58 -8.05 1.10 -1.25
N ILE A 59 -8.24 -0.16 -0.86
CA ILE A 59 -8.55 -1.24 -1.78
C ILE A 59 -9.67 -2.06 -1.17
N GLY A 60 -10.92 -1.74 -1.56
CA GLY A 60 -12.09 -2.36 -0.93
C GLY A 60 -12.15 -2.02 0.54
N ASP A 61 -12.23 -3.03 1.39
CA ASP A 61 -12.27 -2.86 2.85
C ASP A 61 -10.88 -2.82 3.48
N TYR A 62 -9.84 -2.91 2.67
CA TYR A 62 -8.47 -2.94 3.17
C TYR A 62 -7.73 -1.65 2.84
N ARG A 63 -6.64 -1.44 3.56
CA ARG A 63 -5.77 -0.31 3.35
C ARG A 63 -4.33 -0.76 3.38
N LEU A 64 -3.56 -0.21 2.46
CA LEU A 64 -2.12 -0.33 2.49
C LEU A 64 -1.58 0.96 3.12
N VAL A 65 -0.75 0.81 4.13
CA VAL A 65 0.00 1.93 4.69
C VAL A 65 1.39 1.84 4.09
N CYS A 66 1.80 2.89 3.40
CA CYS A 66 3.01 2.84 2.59
C CYS A 66 3.91 4.03 2.84
N GLU A 67 5.20 3.81 2.63
CA GLU A 67 6.19 4.86 2.54
C GLU A 67 6.58 5.00 1.08
N ILE A 68 6.52 6.21 0.54
CA ILE A 68 6.89 6.46 -0.85
C ILE A 68 8.32 7.01 -0.85
N ARG A 69 9.25 6.23 -1.39
CA ARG A 69 10.66 6.59 -1.48
C ARG A 69 10.98 7.04 -2.88
N GLU A 70 11.04 8.33 -3.09
CA GLU A 70 11.19 8.90 -4.42
C GLU A 70 12.57 8.66 -5.02
N ARG A 71 13.60 8.69 -4.20
CA ARG A 71 14.97 8.46 -4.66
C ARG A 71 15.14 7.14 -5.39
N THR A 72 14.52 6.10 -4.85
CA THR A 72 14.65 4.74 -5.39
C THR A 72 13.42 4.33 -6.18
N GLN A 73 12.45 5.22 -6.30
CA GLN A 73 11.14 4.94 -6.92
C GLN A 73 10.54 3.65 -6.37
N THR A 74 10.51 3.57 -5.03
CA THR A 74 10.01 2.40 -4.32
C THR A 74 8.83 2.80 -3.44
N ILE A 75 7.77 2.01 -3.51
CA ILE A 75 6.65 2.10 -2.58
C ILE A 75 6.81 0.94 -1.61
N LEU A 76 7.07 1.27 -0.35
CA LEU A 76 7.27 0.26 0.69
C LEU A 76 5.97 0.09 1.46
N VAL A 77 5.36 -1.09 1.36
CA VAL A 77 4.16 -1.40 2.13
C VAL A 77 4.58 -1.80 3.53
N VAL A 78 4.25 -0.96 4.50
CA VAL A 78 4.65 -1.18 5.89
C VAL A 78 3.58 -1.89 6.69
N ALA A 79 2.31 -1.76 6.31
CA ALA A 79 1.21 -2.44 6.99
C ALA A 79 0.03 -2.61 6.05
N ILE A 80 -0.76 -3.66 6.32
CA ILE A 80 -2.04 -3.91 5.67
C ILE A 80 -3.04 -4.12 6.78
N GLY A 81 -4.15 -3.43 6.72
CA GLY A 81 -5.20 -3.62 7.71
C GLY A 81 -6.56 -3.43 7.09
N ASP A 82 -7.57 -3.98 7.74
CA ASP A 82 -8.92 -3.65 7.34
C ASP A 82 -9.29 -2.31 7.97
N ARG A 83 -10.44 -1.79 7.55
CA ARG A 83 -10.91 -0.47 7.96
C ARG A 83 -10.97 -0.28 9.47
N LYS A 84 -11.26 -1.34 10.21
CA LYS A 84 -11.40 -1.26 11.67
C LYS A 84 -10.05 -1.20 12.37
N ASP A 85 -9.08 -1.95 11.87
CA ASP A 85 -7.80 -2.10 12.53
C ASP A 85 -6.88 -0.91 12.34
N VAL A 86 -6.94 -0.27 11.18
CA VAL A 86 -6.02 0.82 10.83
C VAL A 86 -6.32 2.10 11.59
N TYR A 87 -7.53 2.26 12.09
CA TYR A 87 -7.94 3.48 12.79
C TYR A 87 -7.88 3.41 14.31
N ARG A 88 -7.29 2.39 14.83
CA ARG A 88 -7.14 2.30 16.28
C ARG A 88 -5.88 2.98 16.77
#